data_f6e6862a7c3ff49aaa159dc832afedc1
#
_entry.id   f6e6862a7c3ff49aaa159dc832afedc1
#
_cell.length_a   1.000
_cell.length_b   1.000
_cell.length_c   1.000
_cell.angle_alpha   90.00
_cell.angle_beta   90.00
_cell.angle_gamma   90.00
#
_symmetry.space_group_name_H-M   'P 1'
#
loop_
_entity.id
_entity.type
_entity.pdbx_description
1 polymer ?
#
loop_
_entity_poly.entity_id
_entity_poly.type
_entity_poly.pdbx_seq_one_letter_code
_entity_poly.pdbx_strand_id
1 'polypeptide(L)'
;MNKHYKTLELHKIMDMLAEQAGNDETLRMISELEPVTDIDKVRTELKKTEDAFDLSVKYGTPPFYRFKDIRGSLQRAQSGSSLTLRELLDVGVMLRQIRGLTDYYASAGDAENTLTPLFTELSPNKWLEDKIQNAILSEDEIADTASAELANIRRKIAQAGIRIRESLDKMVRSADVQKSLMDNIVTVRDGRYVLPVKAEYKGNVKGIVHASSATGSTLFIEPEAVVEANNDIRVLQGREQEEIERIIAELSSDCAACAETMKNDYMTCAELNLYFAKSNLGAKMKGCIPEISDDGVLELKKARHPLIDPDKVVPVDITVGKDYSTLIVTGPNTGGKTVLLKTAGLLTAMTMCGLMAVSYTHLRA
;
A
#
# COMPACT_ATOMS: atom_id res chain seq x y z
N MET A 1 -19.24 -7.99 -17.48
CA MET A 1 -20.16 -6.84 -17.80
C MET A 1 -21.01 -7.18 -19.02
N ASN A 2 -22.33 -7.02 -18.93
CA ASN A 2 -23.32 -7.32 -19.96
C ASN A 2 -23.12 -6.39 -21.19
N LYS A 3 -23.42 -6.88 -22.43
CA LYS A 3 -23.32 -6.14 -23.71
C LYS A 3 -24.07 -4.79 -23.65
N HIS A 4 -25.21 -4.74 -22.97
CA HIS A 4 -26.04 -3.53 -22.85
C HIS A 4 -25.31 -2.43 -22.03
N TYR A 5 -24.69 -2.77 -20.94
CA TYR A 5 -23.91 -1.83 -20.11
C TYR A 5 -22.68 -1.31 -20.85
N LYS A 6 -22.08 -2.13 -21.72
CA LYS A 6 -20.99 -1.69 -22.60
C LYS A 6 -21.47 -0.67 -23.64
N THR A 7 -22.69 -0.85 -24.19
CA THR A 7 -23.30 0.11 -25.12
C THR A 7 -23.60 1.46 -24.44
N LEU A 8 -24.02 1.43 -23.16
CA LEU A 8 -24.22 2.61 -22.31
C LEU A 8 -22.90 3.26 -21.86
N GLU A 9 -21.75 2.64 -22.12
CA GLU A 9 -20.42 3.10 -21.70
C GLU A 9 -20.20 3.11 -20.18
N LEU A 10 -20.95 2.27 -19.42
CA LEU A 10 -20.81 2.15 -17.97
C LEU A 10 -19.37 1.77 -17.55
N HIS A 11 -18.66 0.98 -18.38
CA HIS A 11 -17.26 0.63 -18.13
C HIS A 11 -16.36 1.84 -17.98
N LYS A 12 -16.58 2.93 -18.74
CA LYS A 12 -15.81 4.16 -18.59
C LYS A 12 -16.04 4.85 -17.26
N ILE A 13 -17.27 4.75 -16.72
CA ILE A 13 -17.58 5.23 -15.36
C ILE A 13 -16.85 4.37 -14.32
N MET A 14 -16.80 3.04 -14.52
CA MET A 14 -16.02 2.15 -13.63
C MET A 14 -14.52 2.44 -13.70
N ASP A 15 -13.98 2.75 -14.89
CA ASP A 15 -12.58 3.20 -15.03
C ASP A 15 -12.33 4.49 -14.23
N MET A 16 -13.22 5.48 -14.34
CA MET A 16 -13.16 6.73 -13.56
C MET A 16 -13.28 6.47 -12.04
N LEU A 17 -14.10 5.49 -11.63
CA LEU A 17 -14.22 5.09 -10.24
C LEU A 17 -12.94 4.41 -9.74
N ALA A 18 -12.34 3.57 -10.56
CA ALA A 18 -11.08 2.88 -10.27
C ALA A 18 -9.93 3.88 -10.02
N GLU A 19 -9.90 5.01 -10.72
CA GLU A 19 -8.93 6.09 -10.48
C GLU A 19 -9.04 6.71 -9.07
N GLN A 20 -10.19 6.55 -8.40
CA GLN A 20 -10.40 7.03 -7.03
C GLN A 20 -10.03 5.99 -5.97
N ALA A 21 -9.78 4.74 -6.36
CA ALA A 21 -9.44 3.65 -5.46
C ALA A 21 -7.94 3.63 -5.12
N GLY A 22 -7.62 3.28 -3.88
CA GLY A 22 -6.24 3.27 -3.37
C GLY A 22 -5.58 1.88 -3.29
N ASN A 23 -6.34 0.79 -3.48
CA ASN A 23 -5.83 -0.57 -3.27
C ASN A 23 -6.45 -1.60 -4.24
N ASP A 24 -5.77 -2.75 -4.38
CA ASP A 24 -6.13 -3.78 -5.36
C ASP A 24 -7.47 -4.46 -5.07
N GLU A 25 -7.84 -4.62 -3.80
CA GLU A 25 -9.12 -5.25 -3.42
C GLU A 25 -10.31 -4.34 -3.78
N THR A 26 -10.20 -3.03 -3.52
CA THR A 26 -11.22 -2.07 -3.97
C THR A 26 -11.31 -2.04 -5.50
N LEU A 27 -10.20 -2.12 -6.22
CA LEU A 27 -10.20 -2.24 -7.68
C LEU A 27 -10.93 -3.52 -8.13
N ARG A 28 -10.72 -4.64 -7.44
CA ARG A 28 -11.43 -5.89 -7.70
C ARG A 28 -12.94 -5.72 -7.46
N MET A 29 -13.33 -5.13 -6.32
CA MET A 29 -14.74 -4.84 -6.01
C MET A 29 -15.38 -3.98 -7.09
N ILE A 30 -14.69 -2.94 -7.59
CA ILE A 30 -15.16 -2.09 -8.67
C ILE A 30 -15.33 -2.87 -9.98
N SER A 31 -14.40 -3.78 -10.30
CA SER A 31 -14.48 -4.60 -11.51
C SER A 31 -15.64 -5.58 -11.51
N GLU A 32 -16.09 -5.99 -10.32
CA GLU A 32 -17.22 -6.89 -10.09
C GLU A 32 -18.55 -6.14 -9.90
N LEU A 33 -18.51 -4.80 -9.81
CA LEU A 33 -19.69 -3.98 -9.59
C LEU A 33 -20.62 -4.04 -10.81
N GLU A 34 -21.86 -4.49 -10.61
CA GLU A 34 -22.89 -4.55 -11.61
C GLU A 34 -24.19 -3.89 -11.12
N PRO A 35 -24.99 -3.30 -12.02
CA PRO A 35 -26.29 -2.74 -11.67
C PRO A 35 -27.21 -3.77 -11.00
N VAL A 36 -27.76 -3.42 -9.84
CA VAL A 36 -28.67 -4.23 -9.06
C VAL A 36 -30.10 -3.73 -9.26
N THR A 37 -31.06 -4.66 -9.41
CA THR A 37 -32.48 -4.33 -9.60
C THR A 37 -33.29 -4.38 -8.31
N ASP A 38 -32.73 -4.85 -7.22
CA ASP A 38 -33.33 -4.88 -5.89
C ASP A 38 -33.30 -3.46 -5.30
N ILE A 39 -34.50 -2.87 -5.15
CA ILE A 39 -34.65 -1.47 -4.73
C ILE A 39 -34.07 -1.20 -3.33
N ASP A 40 -34.22 -2.15 -2.40
CA ASP A 40 -33.74 -1.95 -1.03
C ASP A 40 -32.19 -2.02 -0.97
N LYS A 41 -31.59 -2.89 -1.79
CA LYS A 41 -30.14 -2.91 -1.97
C LYS A 41 -29.62 -1.63 -2.60
N VAL A 42 -30.28 -1.12 -3.66
CA VAL A 42 -29.89 0.14 -4.29
C VAL A 42 -29.97 1.31 -3.31
N ARG A 43 -31.06 1.40 -2.54
CA ARG A 43 -31.23 2.43 -1.49
C ARG A 43 -30.10 2.34 -0.44
N THR A 44 -29.80 1.14 0.02
CA THR A 44 -28.72 0.92 1.00
C THR A 44 -27.37 1.36 0.46
N GLU A 45 -27.03 0.96 -0.78
CA GLU A 45 -25.76 1.30 -1.42
C GLU A 45 -25.63 2.82 -1.67
N LEU A 46 -26.71 3.47 -2.12
CA LEU A 46 -26.73 4.91 -2.28
C LEU A 46 -26.60 5.65 -0.95
N LYS A 47 -27.26 5.15 0.11
CA LYS A 47 -27.18 5.76 1.44
C LYS A 47 -25.75 5.68 2.00
N LYS A 48 -25.05 4.55 1.84
CA LYS A 48 -23.63 4.43 2.20
C LYS A 48 -22.75 5.42 1.43
N THR A 49 -23.04 5.62 0.13
CA THR A 49 -22.32 6.61 -0.70
C THR A 49 -22.62 8.05 -0.24
N GLU A 50 -23.88 8.35 0.11
CA GLU A 50 -24.28 9.64 0.68
C GLU A 50 -23.57 9.92 1.99
N ASP A 51 -23.58 8.97 2.91
CA ASP A 51 -22.93 9.09 4.22
C ASP A 51 -21.41 9.29 4.08
N ALA A 52 -20.76 8.61 3.11
CA ALA A 52 -19.36 8.86 2.78
C ALA A 52 -19.12 10.27 2.25
N PHE A 53 -20.06 10.80 1.46
CA PHE A 53 -20.01 12.17 0.95
C PHE A 53 -20.17 13.19 2.09
N ASP A 54 -21.16 13.02 2.94
CA ASP A 54 -21.43 13.88 4.09
C ASP A 54 -20.25 13.90 5.06
N LEU A 55 -19.66 12.75 5.36
CA LEU A 55 -18.45 12.67 6.16
C LEU A 55 -17.29 13.43 5.51
N SER A 56 -17.10 13.26 4.20
CA SER A 56 -16.02 13.95 3.47
C SER A 56 -16.22 15.47 3.45
N VAL A 57 -17.46 15.95 3.33
CA VAL A 57 -17.77 17.39 3.34
C VAL A 57 -17.55 18.00 4.71
N LYS A 58 -17.94 17.30 5.78
CA LYS A 58 -17.87 17.82 7.16
C LYS A 58 -16.48 17.73 7.77
N TYR A 59 -15.79 16.62 7.54
CA TYR A 59 -14.55 16.27 8.25
C TYR A 59 -13.34 16.05 7.33
N GLY A 60 -13.51 16.24 6.02
CA GLY A 60 -12.50 15.93 5.01
C GLY A 60 -12.50 14.43 4.65
N THR A 61 -11.77 14.10 3.60
CA THR A 61 -11.62 12.70 3.17
C THR A 61 -10.71 11.95 4.13
N PRO A 62 -11.07 10.74 4.59
CA PRO A 62 -10.21 9.94 5.45
C PRO A 62 -8.89 9.58 4.75
N PRO A 63 -7.83 9.34 5.53
CA PRO A 63 -6.54 8.96 4.97
C PRO A 63 -6.60 7.54 4.41
N PHE A 64 -6.59 7.40 3.08
CA PHE A 64 -6.39 6.12 2.43
C PHE A 64 -4.95 6.04 1.91
N TYR A 65 -4.13 5.22 2.59
CA TYR A 65 -2.79 4.88 2.13
C TYR A 65 -2.88 3.80 1.06
N ARG A 66 -1.87 3.71 0.21
CA ARG A 66 -1.74 2.55 -0.69
C ARG A 66 -1.29 1.35 0.14
N PHE A 67 -2.19 0.38 0.36
CA PHE A 67 -1.89 -0.87 1.06
C PHE A 67 -2.08 -2.07 0.13
N LYS A 68 -1.26 -3.08 0.34
CA LYS A 68 -1.27 -4.32 -0.44
C LYS A 68 -2.11 -5.40 0.22
N ASP A 69 -2.41 -6.45 -0.53
CA ASP A 69 -3.05 -7.64 0.02
C ASP A 69 -2.07 -8.41 0.90
N ILE A 70 -2.33 -8.38 2.21
CA ILE A 70 -1.52 -9.05 3.23
C ILE A 70 -2.05 -10.44 3.61
N ARG A 71 -3.21 -10.87 3.12
CA ARG A 71 -3.89 -12.11 3.55
C ARG A 71 -3.03 -13.35 3.32
N GLY A 72 -2.35 -13.41 2.18
CA GLY A 72 -1.44 -14.52 1.86
C GLY A 72 -0.22 -14.58 2.79
N SER A 73 0.36 -13.44 3.14
CA SER A 73 1.47 -13.35 4.10
C SER A 73 1.03 -13.76 5.50
N LEU A 74 -0.12 -13.27 5.95
CA LEU A 74 -0.70 -13.64 7.25
C LEU A 74 -1.00 -15.15 7.34
N GLN A 75 -1.49 -15.76 6.27
CA GLN A 75 -1.74 -17.21 6.24
C GLN A 75 -0.44 -18.02 6.35
N ARG A 76 0.65 -17.58 5.71
CA ARG A 76 1.96 -18.25 5.88
C ARG A 76 2.50 -18.07 7.30
N ALA A 77 2.36 -16.88 7.88
CA ALA A 77 2.73 -16.65 9.28
C ALA A 77 1.96 -17.58 10.24
N GLN A 78 0.65 -17.74 10.06
CA GLN A 78 -0.17 -18.70 10.83
C GLN A 78 0.30 -20.15 10.67
N SER A 79 0.89 -20.50 9.52
CA SER A 79 1.48 -21.82 9.28
C SER A 79 2.88 -21.95 9.86
N GLY A 80 3.39 -20.97 10.62
CA GLY A 80 4.69 -20.99 11.26
C GLY A 80 5.86 -20.52 10.39
N SER A 81 5.60 -19.94 9.22
CA SER A 81 6.64 -19.39 8.35
C SER A 81 6.99 -17.97 8.75
N SER A 82 8.27 -17.62 8.76
CA SER A 82 8.70 -16.23 8.92
C SER A 82 8.33 -15.40 7.68
N LEU A 83 7.88 -14.18 7.90
CA LEU A 83 7.63 -13.18 6.88
C LEU A 83 8.93 -12.50 6.46
N THR A 84 8.99 -11.98 5.24
CA THR A 84 10.08 -11.11 4.80
C THR A 84 9.94 -9.71 5.41
N LEU A 85 11.03 -8.92 5.43
CA LEU A 85 10.98 -7.54 5.90
C LEU A 85 9.94 -6.70 5.12
N ARG A 86 9.87 -6.92 3.80
CA ARG A 86 8.86 -6.26 2.96
C ARG A 86 7.43 -6.60 3.38
N GLU A 87 7.13 -7.85 3.66
CA GLU A 87 5.79 -8.27 4.09
C GLU A 87 5.43 -7.72 5.46
N LEU A 88 6.39 -7.65 6.37
CA LEU A 88 6.21 -7.02 7.67
C LEU A 88 5.94 -5.51 7.53
N LEU A 89 6.63 -4.82 6.61
CA LEU A 89 6.35 -3.42 6.28
C LEU A 89 4.95 -3.23 5.67
N ASP A 90 4.53 -4.12 4.76
CA ASP A 90 3.17 -4.09 4.19
C ASP A 90 2.11 -4.29 5.29
N VAL A 91 2.35 -5.17 6.27
CA VAL A 91 1.50 -5.30 7.48
C VAL A 91 1.51 -4.01 8.30
N GLY A 92 2.66 -3.38 8.51
CA GLY A 92 2.77 -2.10 9.22
C GLY A 92 1.97 -0.97 8.54
N VAL A 93 1.99 -0.91 7.20
CA VAL A 93 1.16 0.02 6.41
C VAL A 93 -0.32 -0.25 6.64
N MET A 94 -0.73 -1.53 6.66
CA MET A 94 -2.12 -1.92 6.91
C MET A 94 -2.59 -1.53 8.31
N LEU A 95 -1.78 -1.77 9.34
CA LEU A 95 -2.09 -1.38 10.73
C LEU A 95 -2.24 0.14 10.85
N ARG A 96 -1.37 0.91 10.18
CA ARG A 96 -1.49 2.38 10.10
C ARG A 96 -2.79 2.80 9.41
N GLN A 97 -3.20 2.10 8.34
CA GLN A 97 -4.46 2.36 7.65
C GLN A 97 -5.65 2.15 8.58
N ILE A 98 -5.70 1.03 9.29
CA ILE A 98 -6.76 0.70 10.25
C ILE A 98 -6.86 1.80 11.32
N ARG A 99 -5.73 2.14 11.94
CA ARG A 99 -5.68 3.21 12.95
C ARG A 99 -6.10 4.56 12.39
N GLY A 100 -5.61 4.93 11.19
CA GLY A 100 -5.98 6.20 10.55
C GLY A 100 -7.47 6.34 10.28
N LEU A 101 -8.15 5.27 9.89
CA LEU A 101 -9.61 5.26 9.70
C LEU A 101 -10.36 5.32 11.03
N THR A 102 -9.89 4.60 12.06
CA THR A 102 -10.47 4.65 13.40
C THR A 102 -10.34 6.05 14.02
N ASP A 103 -9.15 6.66 13.92
CA ASP A 103 -8.89 8.03 14.41
C ASP A 103 -9.74 9.06 13.67
N TYR A 104 -9.88 8.92 12.33
CA TYR A 104 -10.75 9.77 11.52
C TYR A 104 -12.19 9.71 12.01
N TYR A 105 -12.74 8.50 12.18
CA TYR A 105 -14.12 8.33 12.62
C TYR A 105 -14.34 8.82 14.05
N ALA A 106 -13.39 8.60 14.94
CA ALA A 106 -13.45 9.14 16.30
C ALA A 106 -13.47 10.68 16.32
N SER A 107 -12.77 11.34 15.37
CA SER A 107 -12.79 12.80 15.23
C SER A 107 -14.11 13.33 14.68
N ALA A 108 -14.90 12.48 14.01
CA ALA A 108 -16.24 12.82 13.51
C ALA A 108 -17.33 12.87 14.60
N GLY A 109 -17.01 12.45 15.83
CA GLY A 109 -17.94 12.48 16.96
C GLY A 109 -19.10 11.47 16.80
N ASP A 110 -20.27 11.79 17.38
CA ASP A 110 -21.44 10.90 17.41
C ASP A 110 -22.24 10.87 16.05
N ALA A 111 -21.56 10.96 14.93
CA ALA A 111 -22.18 10.91 13.61
C ALA A 111 -22.57 9.48 13.22
N GLU A 112 -23.54 8.89 13.93
CA GLU A 112 -24.09 7.58 13.52
C GLU A 112 -24.67 7.65 12.11
N ASN A 113 -24.23 6.73 11.25
CA ASN A 113 -24.64 6.61 9.87
C ASN A 113 -24.49 5.17 9.38
N THR A 114 -24.79 4.89 8.11
CA THR A 114 -24.74 3.52 7.57
C THR A 114 -23.32 2.94 7.49
N LEU A 115 -22.27 3.75 7.59
CA LEU A 115 -20.87 3.33 7.60
C LEU A 115 -20.34 3.09 9.02
N THR A 116 -21.07 3.52 10.07
CA THR A 116 -20.69 3.31 11.47
C THR A 116 -20.28 1.86 11.77
N PRO A 117 -21.02 0.82 11.35
CA PRO A 117 -20.62 -0.55 11.62
C PRO A 117 -19.25 -0.90 11.04
N LEU A 118 -18.92 -0.43 9.84
CA LEU A 118 -17.63 -0.68 9.20
C LEU A 118 -16.48 -0.01 9.97
N PHE A 119 -16.67 1.22 10.44
CA PHE A 119 -15.63 1.90 11.23
C PHE A 119 -15.45 1.29 12.63
N THR A 120 -16.53 0.85 13.26
CA THR A 120 -16.49 0.24 14.61
C THR A 120 -15.97 -1.19 14.62
N GLU A 121 -16.05 -1.90 13.49
CA GLU A 121 -15.48 -3.25 13.34
C GLU A 121 -13.96 -3.22 13.27
N LEU A 122 -13.35 -2.10 12.85
CA LEU A 122 -11.90 -1.97 12.75
C LEU A 122 -11.23 -2.09 14.11
N SER A 123 -10.14 -2.88 14.16
CA SER A 123 -9.42 -3.22 15.38
C SER A 123 -7.98 -2.72 15.33
N PRO A 124 -7.70 -1.45 15.68
CA PRO A 124 -6.36 -0.90 15.62
C PRO A 124 -5.42 -1.59 16.60
N ASN A 125 -4.24 -2.00 16.14
CA ASN A 125 -3.19 -2.60 16.97
C ASN A 125 -1.92 -1.73 16.91
N LYS A 126 -1.95 -0.65 17.67
CA LYS A 126 -0.83 0.31 17.72
C LYS A 126 0.45 -0.32 18.25
N TRP A 127 0.35 -1.26 19.18
CA TRP A 127 1.53 -1.94 19.73
C TRP A 127 2.30 -2.68 18.63
N LEU A 128 1.61 -3.45 17.78
CA LEU A 128 2.25 -4.18 16.67
C LEU A 128 2.73 -3.22 15.57
N GLU A 129 1.95 -2.16 15.26
CA GLU A 129 2.37 -1.12 14.34
C GLU A 129 3.70 -0.49 14.77
N ASP A 130 3.78 -0.02 16.01
CA ASP A 130 4.98 0.61 16.57
C ASP A 130 6.16 -0.38 16.63
N LYS A 131 5.92 -1.65 16.99
CA LYS A 131 6.94 -2.69 17.05
C LYS A 131 7.57 -2.94 15.68
N ILE A 132 6.76 -3.07 14.63
CA ILE A 132 7.24 -3.25 13.25
C ILE A 132 8.01 -2.00 12.79
N GLN A 133 7.47 -0.79 12.99
CA GLN A 133 8.07 0.46 12.54
C GLN A 133 9.42 0.75 13.22
N ASN A 134 9.55 0.40 14.51
CA ASN A 134 10.78 0.60 15.25
C ASN A 134 11.84 -0.47 14.93
N ALA A 135 11.43 -1.64 14.46
CA ALA A 135 12.33 -2.74 14.15
C ALA A 135 12.83 -2.72 12.70
N ILE A 136 12.05 -2.23 11.74
CA ILE A 136 12.35 -2.35 10.31
C ILE A 136 12.47 -0.96 9.68
N LEU A 137 13.67 -0.65 9.13
CA LEU A 137 13.95 0.62 8.46
C LEU A 137 13.62 0.57 6.97
N SER A 138 13.89 -0.57 6.32
CA SER A 138 13.65 -0.78 4.89
C SER A 138 13.46 -2.27 4.57
N GLU A 139 13.23 -2.58 3.29
CA GLU A 139 13.10 -3.97 2.82
C GLU A 139 14.34 -4.84 3.08
N ASP A 140 15.50 -4.22 3.32
CA ASP A 140 16.80 -4.87 3.48
C ASP A 140 17.47 -4.57 4.83
N GLU A 141 16.84 -3.72 5.68
CA GLU A 141 17.51 -3.20 6.86
C GLU A 141 16.65 -3.26 8.12
N ILE A 142 17.21 -3.88 9.17
CA ILE A 142 16.66 -3.88 10.52
C ILE A 142 17.38 -2.84 11.37
N ALA A 143 16.64 -2.07 12.16
CA ALA A 143 17.14 -1.04 13.03
C ALA A 143 18.03 -1.63 14.15
N ASP A 144 19.06 -0.91 14.56
CA ASP A 144 19.86 -1.28 15.73
C ASP A 144 19.00 -1.36 17.00
N THR A 145 17.96 -0.54 17.06
CA THR A 145 17.00 -0.47 18.17
C THR A 145 15.99 -1.60 18.20
N ALA A 146 15.98 -2.49 17.19
CA ALA A 146 15.04 -3.62 17.13
C ALA A 146 15.21 -4.57 18.31
N SER A 147 16.45 -4.74 18.82
CA SER A 147 16.72 -5.39 20.10
C SER A 147 17.99 -4.85 20.76
N ALA A 148 18.05 -4.95 22.09
CA ALA A 148 19.25 -4.58 22.85
C ALA A 148 20.45 -5.47 22.48
N GLU A 149 20.20 -6.75 22.15
CA GLU A 149 21.25 -7.69 21.75
C GLU A 149 21.82 -7.34 20.38
N LEU A 150 20.97 -7.02 19.38
CA LEU A 150 21.42 -6.57 18.05
C LEU A 150 22.28 -5.32 18.16
N ALA A 151 21.84 -4.31 18.90
CA ALA A 151 22.61 -3.10 19.16
C ALA A 151 23.98 -3.39 19.79
N ASN A 152 24.03 -4.32 20.76
CA ASN A 152 25.25 -4.74 21.42
C ASN A 152 26.21 -5.45 20.45
N ILE A 153 25.70 -6.39 19.64
CA ILE A 153 26.48 -7.13 18.64
C ILE A 153 27.08 -6.15 17.62
N ARG A 154 26.28 -5.28 17.02
CA ARG A 154 26.73 -4.28 16.02
C ARG A 154 27.77 -3.32 16.59
N ARG A 155 27.58 -2.88 17.85
CA ARG A 155 28.59 -2.07 18.55
C ARG A 155 29.89 -2.82 18.73
N LYS A 156 29.86 -4.12 19.09
CA LYS A 156 31.09 -4.95 19.24
C LYS A 156 31.80 -5.12 17.90
N ILE A 157 31.06 -5.36 16.81
CA ILE A 157 31.59 -5.45 15.44
C ILE A 157 32.31 -4.15 15.07
N ALA A 158 31.64 -3.00 15.28
CA ALA A 158 32.21 -1.69 14.98
C ALA A 158 33.51 -1.42 15.79
N GLN A 159 33.49 -1.73 17.10
CA GLN A 159 34.67 -1.56 17.96
C GLN A 159 35.82 -2.49 17.54
N ALA A 160 35.56 -3.74 17.20
CA ALA A 160 36.56 -4.66 16.69
C ALA A 160 37.16 -4.16 15.37
N GLY A 161 36.34 -3.66 14.46
CA GLY A 161 36.77 -3.08 13.20
C GLY A 161 37.67 -1.86 13.38
N ILE A 162 37.37 -0.97 14.34
CA ILE A 162 38.24 0.18 14.69
C ILE A 162 39.58 -0.30 15.19
N ARG A 163 39.60 -1.25 16.13
CA ARG A 163 40.89 -1.78 16.69
C ARG A 163 41.73 -2.45 15.62
N ILE A 164 41.15 -3.20 14.70
CA ILE A 164 41.85 -3.82 13.59
C ILE A 164 42.46 -2.74 12.71
N ARG A 165 41.72 -1.71 12.32
CA ARG A 165 42.22 -0.61 11.48
C ARG A 165 43.39 0.11 12.15
N GLU A 166 43.27 0.46 13.42
CA GLU A 166 44.35 1.09 14.17
C GLU A 166 45.62 0.22 14.21
N SER A 167 45.46 -1.10 14.36
CA SER A 167 46.60 -2.05 14.35
C SER A 167 47.26 -2.11 12.96
N LEU A 168 46.44 -2.24 11.92
CA LEU A 168 46.94 -2.30 10.54
C LEU A 168 47.52 -0.98 10.07
N ASP A 169 46.98 0.18 10.47
CA ASP A 169 47.51 1.49 10.15
C ASP A 169 48.90 1.69 10.76
N LYS A 170 49.13 1.18 11.98
CA LYS A 170 50.49 1.17 12.59
C LYS A 170 51.46 0.32 11.76
N MET A 171 51.03 -0.84 11.27
CA MET A 171 51.84 -1.69 10.40
C MET A 171 52.16 -1.03 9.06
N VAL A 172 51.16 -0.41 8.41
CA VAL A 172 51.33 0.29 7.12
C VAL A 172 52.32 1.46 7.23
N ARG A 173 52.41 2.12 8.39
CA ARG A 173 53.35 3.21 8.64
C ARG A 173 54.76 2.73 8.97
N SER A 174 54.99 1.44 9.21
CA SER A 174 56.31 0.87 9.43
C SER A 174 57.12 0.85 8.14
N ALA A 175 58.33 1.40 8.15
CA ALA A 175 59.19 1.50 6.97
C ALA A 175 59.51 0.15 6.32
N ASP A 176 59.56 -0.93 7.10
CA ASP A 176 59.83 -2.29 6.61
C ASP A 176 58.64 -2.90 5.87
N VAL A 177 57.41 -2.64 6.36
CA VAL A 177 56.17 -3.14 5.75
C VAL A 177 55.77 -2.30 4.54
N GLN A 178 55.96 -0.96 4.62
CA GLN A 178 55.56 -0.03 3.57
C GLN A 178 56.17 -0.34 2.20
N LYS A 179 57.44 -0.77 2.15
CA LYS A 179 58.12 -1.17 0.90
C LYS A 179 57.50 -2.41 0.25
N SER A 180 56.89 -3.26 1.06
CA SER A 180 56.27 -4.51 0.65
C SER A 180 54.84 -4.34 0.18
N LEU A 181 54.19 -3.21 0.48
CA LEU A 181 52.81 -2.96 0.10
C LEU A 181 52.67 -2.50 -1.35
N MET A 182 51.61 -2.91 -2.03
CA MET A 182 51.21 -2.37 -3.33
C MET A 182 50.62 -0.96 -3.15
N ASP A 183 49.73 -0.81 -2.16
CA ASP A 183 49.08 0.43 -1.74
C ASP A 183 49.14 0.53 -0.21
N ASN A 184 49.37 1.74 0.30
CA ASN A 184 49.46 2.00 1.75
C ASN A 184 48.07 2.19 2.38
N ILE A 185 47.15 1.27 2.08
CA ILE A 185 45.76 1.29 2.57
C ILE A 185 45.38 -0.05 3.17
N VAL A 186 44.52 0.01 4.19
CA VAL A 186 43.81 -1.17 4.70
C VAL A 186 42.58 -1.42 3.83
N THR A 187 42.37 -2.67 3.40
CA THR A 187 41.22 -3.07 2.60
C THR A 187 40.48 -4.22 3.24
N VAL A 188 39.26 -4.48 2.77
CA VAL A 188 38.45 -5.63 3.20
C VAL A 188 38.30 -6.58 2.02
N ARG A 189 38.52 -7.87 2.26
CA ARG A 189 38.31 -8.96 1.31
C ARG A 189 37.59 -10.10 2.04
N ASP A 190 36.51 -10.59 1.46
CA ASP A 190 35.67 -11.66 2.04
C ASP A 190 35.31 -11.43 3.52
N GLY A 191 35.02 -10.14 3.86
CA GLY A 191 34.67 -9.73 5.21
C GLY A 191 35.86 -9.61 6.19
N ARG A 192 37.10 -9.74 5.71
CA ARG A 192 38.33 -9.63 6.53
C ARG A 192 39.14 -8.41 6.20
N TYR A 193 39.69 -7.79 7.20
CA TYR A 193 40.66 -6.69 7.05
C TYR A 193 42.01 -7.26 6.65
N VAL A 194 42.56 -6.80 5.52
CA VAL A 194 43.78 -7.32 4.91
C VAL A 194 44.63 -6.18 4.39
N LEU A 195 45.95 -6.48 4.16
CA LEU A 195 46.89 -5.58 3.52
C LEU A 195 47.18 -6.04 2.08
N PRO A 196 47.24 -5.13 1.08
CA PRO A 196 47.62 -5.46 -0.29
C PRO A 196 49.14 -5.51 -0.40
N VAL A 197 49.72 -6.69 -0.41
CA VAL A 197 51.17 -6.94 -0.44
C VAL A 197 51.61 -7.36 -1.84
N LYS A 198 52.74 -6.82 -2.35
CA LYS A 198 53.34 -7.25 -3.60
C LYS A 198 53.76 -8.72 -3.50
N ALA A 199 53.46 -9.53 -4.50
CA ALA A 199 53.71 -10.97 -4.46
C ALA A 199 55.17 -11.34 -4.16
N GLU A 200 56.11 -10.54 -4.64
CA GLU A 200 57.56 -10.72 -4.42
C GLU A 200 57.98 -10.50 -2.95
N TYR A 201 57.17 -9.75 -2.17
CA TYR A 201 57.45 -9.47 -0.75
C TYR A 201 56.52 -10.25 0.20
N LYS A 202 55.90 -11.37 -0.26
CA LYS A 202 55.02 -12.21 0.55
C LYS A 202 55.60 -12.59 1.90
N GLY A 203 56.92 -12.87 1.96
CA GLY A 203 57.62 -13.29 3.18
C GLY A 203 57.83 -12.20 4.23
N ASN A 204 57.64 -10.91 3.86
CA ASN A 204 57.89 -9.77 4.75
C ASN A 204 56.67 -9.46 5.66
N VAL A 205 55.50 -9.91 5.28
CA VAL A 205 54.28 -9.76 6.09
C VAL A 205 53.79 -11.15 6.50
N LYS A 206 54.00 -11.49 7.78
CA LYS A 206 53.50 -12.76 8.34
C LYS A 206 51.98 -12.71 8.43
N GLY A 207 51.31 -13.72 7.86
CA GLY A 207 49.86 -13.77 7.86
C GLY A 207 49.29 -14.77 6.86
N ILE A 208 47.96 -14.76 6.71
CA ILE A 208 47.19 -15.65 5.86
C ILE A 208 46.87 -14.93 4.55
N VAL A 209 47.12 -15.56 3.40
CA VAL A 209 46.70 -15.06 2.08
C VAL A 209 45.26 -15.45 1.84
N HIS A 210 44.38 -14.48 1.70
CA HIS A 210 42.94 -14.72 1.42
C HIS A 210 42.57 -14.60 -0.06
N ALA A 211 43.27 -13.70 -0.79
CA ALA A 211 43.01 -13.50 -2.20
C ALA A 211 44.28 -13.03 -2.93
N SER A 212 44.26 -13.12 -4.25
CA SER A 212 45.23 -12.50 -5.14
C SER A 212 44.54 -11.61 -6.17
N SER A 213 45.24 -10.59 -6.69
CA SER A 213 44.76 -9.82 -7.84
C SER A 213 44.68 -10.70 -9.08
N ALA A 214 43.89 -10.26 -10.08
CA ALA A 214 43.69 -11.02 -11.33
C ALA A 214 45.04 -11.29 -12.07
N THR A 215 46.02 -10.43 -11.92
CA THR A 215 47.39 -10.57 -12.48
C THR A 215 48.32 -11.37 -11.57
N GLY A 216 47.89 -11.73 -10.36
CA GLY A 216 48.74 -12.39 -9.37
C GLY A 216 49.84 -11.50 -8.74
N SER A 217 49.93 -10.23 -9.15
CA SER A 217 50.98 -9.30 -8.66
C SER A 217 50.78 -8.77 -7.24
N THR A 218 49.54 -8.85 -6.74
CA THR A 218 49.17 -8.42 -5.38
C THR A 218 48.51 -9.56 -4.62
N LEU A 219 48.96 -9.78 -3.40
CA LEU A 219 48.36 -10.72 -2.46
C LEU A 219 47.68 -9.94 -1.35
N PHE A 220 46.45 -10.31 -1.05
CA PHE A 220 45.70 -9.76 0.08
C PHE A 220 45.97 -10.61 1.31
N ILE A 221 46.86 -10.10 2.19
CA ILE A 221 47.35 -10.82 3.37
C ILE A 221 46.62 -10.29 4.61
N GLU A 222 46.06 -11.18 5.39
CA GLU A 222 45.60 -10.92 6.75
C GLU A 222 46.81 -11.10 7.70
N PRO A 223 47.33 -10.02 8.29
CA PRO A 223 48.43 -10.16 9.20
C PRO A 223 48.09 -10.94 10.45
N GLU A 224 49.03 -11.75 10.96
CA GLU A 224 48.87 -12.59 12.16
C GLU A 224 48.30 -11.80 13.36
N ALA A 225 48.74 -10.54 13.51
CA ALA A 225 48.29 -9.65 14.59
C ALA A 225 46.78 -9.32 14.60
N VAL A 226 46.07 -9.55 13.51
CA VAL A 226 44.62 -9.24 13.41
C VAL A 226 43.76 -10.46 13.08
N VAL A 227 44.32 -11.65 12.93
CA VAL A 227 43.60 -12.89 12.62
C VAL A 227 42.51 -13.20 13.66
N GLU A 228 42.85 -13.10 14.94
CA GLU A 228 41.92 -13.36 16.04
C GLU A 228 40.75 -12.37 16.01
N ALA A 229 41.04 -11.08 15.89
CA ALA A 229 40.02 -10.02 15.85
C ALA A 229 39.09 -10.13 14.59
N ASN A 230 39.65 -10.50 13.43
CA ASN A 230 38.84 -10.79 12.24
C ASN A 230 37.94 -12.04 12.43
N ASN A 231 38.41 -13.07 13.13
CA ASN A 231 37.60 -14.23 13.47
C ASN A 231 36.49 -13.84 14.44
N ASP A 232 36.74 -13.01 15.43
CA ASP A 232 35.73 -12.49 16.34
C ASP A 232 34.64 -11.71 15.61
N ILE A 233 35.00 -10.86 14.64
CA ILE A 233 34.01 -10.17 13.79
C ILE A 233 33.13 -11.19 13.06
N ARG A 234 33.70 -12.24 12.49
CA ARG A 234 32.95 -13.24 11.76
C ARG A 234 31.97 -14.01 12.66
N VAL A 235 32.41 -14.34 13.87
CA VAL A 235 31.52 -14.96 14.88
C VAL A 235 30.40 -13.99 15.27
N LEU A 236 30.70 -12.71 15.46
CA LEU A 236 29.70 -11.68 15.79
C LEU A 236 28.71 -11.48 14.63
N GLN A 237 29.17 -11.52 13.37
CA GLN A 237 28.28 -11.45 12.19
C GLN A 237 27.33 -12.64 12.11
N GLY A 238 27.81 -13.84 12.46
CA GLY A 238 26.93 -15.01 12.58
C GLY A 238 25.85 -14.81 13.63
N ARG A 239 26.22 -14.30 14.81
CA ARG A 239 25.24 -13.96 15.87
C ARG A 239 24.29 -12.83 15.48
N GLU A 240 24.77 -11.85 14.72
CA GLU A 240 23.93 -10.78 14.17
C GLU A 240 22.84 -11.37 13.28
N GLN A 241 23.21 -12.29 12.39
CA GLN A 241 22.25 -12.95 11.52
C GLN A 241 21.23 -13.79 12.28
N GLU A 242 21.68 -14.58 13.28
CA GLU A 242 20.81 -15.36 14.16
C GLU A 242 19.82 -14.46 14.93
N GLU A 243 20.29 -13.31 15.43
CA GLU A 243 19.42 -12.36 16.15
C GLU A 243 18.42 -11.66 15.21
N ILE A 244 18.82 -11.32 13.98
CA ILE A 244 17.93 -10.79 12.94
C ILE A 244 16.81 -11.82 12.64
N GLU A 245 17.16 -13.08 12.43
CA GLU A 245 16.20 -14.15 12.17
C GLU A 245 15.24 -14.34 13.35
N ARG A 246 15.74 -14.24 14.58
CA ARG A 246 14.90 -14.28 15.79
C ARG A 246 13.90 -13.13 15.83
N ILE A 247 14.34 -11.89 15.54
CA ILE A 247 13.47 -10.72 15.52
C ILE A 247 12.37 -10.87 14.45
N ILE A 248 12.74 -11.32 13.24
CA ILE A 248 11.78 -11.56 12.16
C ILE A 248 10.78 -12.64 12.54
N ALA A 249 11.23 -13.74 13.15
CA ALA A 249 10.36 -14.81 13.61
C ALA A 249 9.38 -14.35 14.69
N GLU A 250 9.85 -13.52 15.63
CA GLU A 250 9.01 -12.93 16.68
C GLU A 250 7.94 -12.02 16.09
N LEU A 251 8.31 -11.07 15.21
CA LEU A 251 7.35 -10.19 14.53
C LEU A 251 6.34 -10.99 13.69
N SER A 252 6.79 -12.05 13.01
CA SER A 252 5.91 -12.93 12.21
C SER A 252 4.91 -13.67 13.10
N SER A 253 5.35 -14.13 14.28
CA SER A 253 4.47 -14.76 15.27
C SER A 253 3.43 -13.79 15.82
N ASP A 254 3.82 -12.54 16.09
CA ASP A 254 2.89 -11.50 16.54
C ASP A 254 1.85 -11.18 15.44
N CYS A 255 2.27 -11.12 14.17
CA CYS A 255 1.35 -10.99 13.04
C CYS A 255 0.39 -12.19 12.92
N ALA A 256 0.89 -13.41 13.14
CA ALA A 256 0.08 -14.62 13.11
C ALA A 256 -1.01 -14.63 14.18
N ALA A 257 -0.69 -14.12 15.39
CA ALA A 257 -1.62 -14.06 16.51
C ALA A 257 -2.87 -13.19 16.25
N CYS A 258 -2.74 -12.14 15.41
CA CYS A 258 -3.86 -11.26 15.04
C CYS A 258 -4.27 -11.38 13.57
N ALA A 259 -3.86 -12.45 12.89
CA ALA A 259 -4.05 -12.60 11.44
C ALA A 259 -5.53 -12.58 11.01
N GLU A 260 -6.44 -13.25 11.74
CA GLU A 260 -7.86 -13.28 11.37
C GLU A 260 -8.50 -11.89 11.49
N THR A 261 -8.21 -11.18 12.57
CA THR A 261 -8.68 -9.79 12.75
C THR A 261 -8.16 -8.90 11.62
N MET A 262 -6.85 -8.95 11.32
CA MET A 262 -6.27 -8.14 10.25
C MET A 262 -6.81 -8.50 8.85
N LYS A 263 -7.17 -9.76 8.59
CA LYS A 263 -7.81 -10.14 7.32
C LYS A 263 -9.19 -9.52 7.17
N ASN A 264 -9.99 -9.50 8.25
CA ASN A 264 -11.30 -8.86 8.27
C ASN A 264 -11.14 -7.34 8.12
N ASP A 265 -10.25 -6.72 8.89
CA ASP A 265 -9.95 -5.30 8.80
C ASP A 265 -9.50 -4.88 7.39
N TYR A 266 -8.72 -5.73 6.70
CA TYR A 266 -8.32 -5.49 5.31
C TYR A 266 -9.54 -5.39 4.38
N MET A 267 -10.51 -6.30 4.52
CA MET A 267 -11.74 -6.27 3.72
C MET A 267 -12.60 -5.05 4.05
N THR A 268 -12.73 -4.73 5.33
CA THR A 268 -13.48 -3.56 5.80
C THR A 268 -12.85 -2.25 5.34
N CYS A 269 -11.52 -2.14 5.36
CA CYS A 269 -10.81 -0.99 4.79
C CYS A 269 -11.02 -0.85 3.28
N ALA A 270 -11.04 -1.97 2.54
CA ALA A 270 -11.30 -1.96 1.11
C ALA A 270 -12.75 -1.55 0.80
N GLU A 271 -13.72 -2.01 1.59
CA GLU A 271 -15.13 -1.61 1.46
C GLU A 271 -15.33 -0.11 1.78
N LEU A 272 -14.74 0.39 2.86
CA LEU A 272 -14.76 1.82 3.16
C LEU A 272 -14.14 2.63 2.00
N ASN A 273 -12.99 2.19 1.48
CA ASN A 273 -12.37 2.86 0.34
C ASN A 273 -13.29 2.88 -0.90
N LEU A 274 -14.09 1.84 -1.13
CA LEU A 274 -15.08 1.81 -2.21
C LEU A 274 -16.13 2.92 -2.05
N TYR A 275 -16.73 3.09 -0.86
CA TYR A 275 -17.75 4.12 -0.65
C TYR A 275 -17.17 5.53 -0.74
N PHE A 276 -15.98 5.75 -0.21
CA PHE A 276 -15.29 7.04 -0.38
C PHE A 276 -14.85 7.28 -1.83
N ALA A 277 -14.48 6.25 -2.59
CA ALA A 277 -14.22 6.38 -4.02
C ALA A 277 -15.49 6.75 -4.80
N LYS A 278 -16.64 6.11 -4.51
CA LYS A 278 -17.95 6.48 -5.07
C LYS A 278 -18.31 7.93 -4.76
N SER A 279 -18.14 8.36 -3.51
CA SER A 279 -18.34 9.73 -3.05
C SER A 279 -17.45 10.73 -3.79
N ASN A 280 -16.15 10.46 -3.87
CA ASN A 280 -15.19 11.31 -4.56
C ASN A 280 -15.50 11.46 -6.06
N LEU A 281 -15.87 10.35 -6.72
CA LEU A 281 -16.32 10.39 -8.11
C LEU A 281 -17.57 11.26 -8.27
N GLY A 282 -18.56 11.07 -7.39
CA GLY A 282 -19.79 11.88 -7.36
C GLY A 282 -19.50 13.37 -7.21
N ALA A 283 -18.62 13.74 -6.26
CA ALA A 283 -18.17 15.11 -6.05
C ALA A 283 -17.50 15.71 -7.30
N LYS A 284 -16.58 14.98 -7.93
CA LYS A 284 -15.89 15.42 -9.17
C LYS A 284 -16.87 15.67 -10.32
N MET A 285 -17.89 14.83 -10.45
CA MET A 285 -18.91 14.96 -11.49
C MET A 285 -19.99 15.99 -11.12
N LYS A 286 -19.96 16.59 -9.92
CA LYS A 286 -21.04 17.42 -9.37
C LYS A 286 -22.37 16.68 -9.40
N GLY A 287 -22.35 15.42 -9.01
CA GLY A 287 -23.54 14.56 -8.89
C GLY A 287 -24.33 14.82 -7.63
N CYS A 288 -25.53 14.28 -7.58
CA CYS A 288 -26.38 14.24 -6.38
C CYS A 288 -26.85 12.81 -6.14
N ILE A 289 -27.32 12.53 -4.94
CA ILE A 289 -27.98 11.27 -4.61
C ILE A 289 -29.38 11.27 -5.23
N PRO A 290 -29.72 10.29 -6.08
CA PRO A 290 -31.04 10.20 -6.65
C PRO A 290 -32.06 9.66 -5.62
N GLU A 291 -33.28 10.14 -5.70
CA GLU A 291 -34.42 9.55 -4.98
C GLU A 291 -34.93 8.32 -5.73
N ILE A 292 -35.07 7.18 -5.04
CA ILE A 292 -35.44 5.90 -5.62
C ILE A 292 -36.87 5.54 -5.23
N SER A 293 -37.72 5.28 -6.23
CA SER A 293 -39.10 4.78 -6.07
C SER A 293 -39.34 3.53 -6.92
N ASP A 294 -40.40 2.80 -6.61
CA ASP A 294 -40.86 1.60 -7.31
C ASP A 294 -42.10 1.83 -8.18
N ASP A 295 -42.48 3.09 -8.37
CA ASP A 295 -43.68 3.50 -9.13
C ASP A 295 -43.47 3.48 -10.67
N GLY A 296 -42.29 3.07 -11.14
CA GLY A 296 -41.97 2.98 -12.56
C GLY A 296 -41.79 4.35 -13.22
N VAL A 297 -41.61 5.42 -12.45
CA VAL A 297 -41.38 6.79 -12.96
C VAL A 297 -39.91 7.07 -13.10
N LEU A 298 -39.46 7.46 -14.28
CA LEU A 298 -38.14 8.05 -14.52
C LEU A 298 -38.30 9.57 -14.67
N GLU A 299 -37.76 10.33 -13.73
CA GLU A 299 -37.72 11.80 -13.78
C GLU A 299 -36.29 12.31 -13.62
N LEU A 300 -35.72 12.81 -14.69
CA LEU A 300 -34.39 13.43 -14.75
C LEU A 300 -34.54 14.92 -15.03
N LYS A 301 -34.04 15.76 -14.14
CA LYS A 301 -34.05 17.22 -14.32
C LYS A 301 -32.61 17.74 -14.47
N LYS A 302 -32.39 18.52 -15.54
CA LYS A 302 -31.05 19.06 -15.89
C LYS A 302 -29.97 17.99 -15.90
N ALA A 303 -30.32 16.78 -16.34
CA ALA A 303 -29.40 15.66 -16.45
C ALA A 303 -28.30 15.95 -17.45
N ARG A 304 -27.09 15.64 -17.10
CA ARG A 304 -25.89 15.79 -17.96
C ARG A 304 -25.23 14.44 -18.17
N HIS A 305 -24.81 14.19 -19.40
CA HIS A 305 -24.08 12.95 -19.71
C HIS A 305 -22.70 13.01 -19.03
N PRO A 306 -22.37 12.09 -18.11
CA PRO A 306 -21.17 12.19 -17.25
C PRO A 306 -19.85 12.10 -18.01
N LEU A 307 -19.85 11.55 -19.23
CA LEU A 307 -18.66 11.39 -20.08
C LEU A 307 -18.48 12.52 -21.10
N ILE A 308 -19.36 13.54 -21.11
CA ILE A 308 -19.20 14.74 -21.95
C ILE A 308 -18.61 15.85 -21.07
N ASP A 309 -17.70 16.62 -21.68
CA ASP A 309 -17.08 17.78 -21.05
C ASP A 309 -18.15 18.66 -20.36
N PRO A 310 -18.01 18.96 -19.06
CA PRO A 310 -18.97 19.73 -18.28
C PRO A 310 -19.31 21.10 -18.88
N ASP A 311 -18.38 21.71 -19.63
CA ASP A 311 -18.57 23.03 -20.26
C ASP A 311 -19.29 22.95 -21.60
N LYS A 312 -19.41 21.75 -22.19
CA LYS A 312 -20.03 21.51 -23.49
C LYS A 312 -21.33 20.72 -23.40
N VAL A 313 -21.58 20.02 -22.31
CA VAL A 313 -22.77 19.19 -22.14
C VAL A 313 -24.00 20.07 -22.00
N VAL A 314 -25.03 19.78 -22.80
CA VAL A 314 -26.34 20.43 -22.70
C VAL A 314 -27.20 19.65 -21.71
N PRO A 315 -27.65 20.25 -20.61
CA PRO A 315 -28.56 19.60 -19.66
C PRO A 315 -29.91 19.29 -20.33
N VAL A 316 -30.49 18.15 -19.99
CA VAL A 316 -31.77 17.69 -20.54
C VAL A 316 -32.74 17.29 -19.43
N ASP A 317 -34.02 17.54 -19.63
CA ASP A 317 -35.11 17.05 -18.79
C ASP A 317 -35.78 15.87 -19.47
N ILE A 318 -35.98 14.77 -18.72
CA ILE A 318 -36.60 13.53 -19.23
C ILE A 318 -37.60 13.07 -18.18
N THR A 319 -38.85 12.87 -18.57
CA THR A 319 -39.87 12.30 -17.71
C THR A 319 -40.60 11.21 -18.47
N VAL A 320 -40.76 10.02 -17.85
CA VAL A 320 -41.53 8.87 -18.37
C VAL A 320 -42.15 8.14 -17.21
N GLY A 321 -43.35 7.64 -17.37
CA GLY A 321 -44.06 6.85 -16.36
C GLY A 321 -45.06 7.65 -15.48
N LYS A 322 -45.05 8.99 -15.58
CA LYS A 322 -45.95 9.86 -14.80
C LYS A 322 -47.24 10.15 -15.57
N ASP A 323 -47.21 10.98 -16.58
CA ASP A 323 -48.36 11.39 -17.39
C ASP A 323 -48.49 10.53 -18.66
N TYR A 324 -47.41 9.88 -19.05
CA TYR A 324 -47.35 9.01 -20.24
C TYR A 324 -46.32 7.87 -20.01
N SER A 325 -46.61 6.71 -20.55
CA SER A 325 -45.79 5.49 -20.42
C SER A 325 -44.74 5.37 -21.53
N THR A 326 -44.80 6.21 -22.56
CA THR A 326 -43.92 6.14 -23.70
C THR A 326 -43.50 7.52 -24.17
N LEU A 327 -42.16 7.73 -24.30
CA LEU A 327 -41.59 8.94 -24.87
C LEU A 327 -40.96 8.65 -26.22
N ILE A 328 -41.47 9.27 -27.29
CA ILE A 328 -40.89 9.16 -28.64
C ILE A 328 -40.00 10.36 -28.94
N VAL A 329 -38.72 10.10 -29.20
CA VAL A 329 -37.73 11.14 -29.52
C VAL A 329 -37.46 11.12 -31.01
N THR A 330 -37.84 12.19 -31.71
CA THR A 330 -37.62 12.36 -33.15
C THR A 330 -36.69 13.50 -33.45
N GLY A 331 -36.10 13.53 -34.64
CA GLY A 331 -35.22 14.59 -35.12
C GLY A 331 -34.04 14.08 -35.93
N PRO A 332 -33.15 14.95 -36.43
CA PRO A 332 -31.98 14.57 -37.20
C PRO A 332 -30.94 13.81 -36.36
N ASN A 333 -30.06 13.01 -37.00
CA ASN A 333 -29.08 12.21 -36.25
C ASN A 333 -28.07 13.06 -35.46
N THR A 334 -27.84 14.30 -35.87
CA THR A 334 -27.00 15.29 -35.19
C THR A 334 -27.69 15.99 -33.98
N GLY A 335 -29.00 15.74 -33.80
CA GLY A 335 -29.83 16.41 -32.79
C GLY A 335 -29.73 15.82 -31.36
N GLY A 336 -28.73 14.99 -31.05
CA GLY A 336 -28.50 14.51 -29.66
C GLY A 336 -29.41 13.38 -29.20
N LYS A 337 -30.26 12.76 -30.06
CA LYS A 337 -31.17 11.65 -29.68
C LYS A 337 -30.43 10.49 -28.97
N THR A 338 -29.34 10.03 -29.55
CA THR A 338 -28.53 8.95 -28.96
C THR A 338 -27.92 9.34 -27.63
N VAL A 339 -27.49 10.59 -27.48
CA VAL A 339 -26.94 11.12 -26.22
C VAL A 339 -28.03 11.13 -25.14
N LEU A 340 -29.23 11.58 -25.47
CA LEU A 340 -30.37 11.59 -24.54
C LEU A 340 -30.70 10.20 -24.03
N LEU A 341 -30.83 9.19 -24.92
CA LEU A 341 -31.10 7.81 -24.53
C LEU A 341 -29.94 7.21 -23.70
N LYS A 342 -28.69 7.48 -24.10
CA LYS A 342 -27.52 7.04 -23.33
C LYS A 342 -27.47 7.72 -21.96
N THR A 343 -27.80 9.01 -21.87
CA THR A 343 -27.83 9.72 -20.59
C THR A 343 -28.82 9.07 -19.63
N ALA A 344 -30.07 8.84 -20.06
CA ALA A 344 -31.06 8.17 -19.24
C ALA A 344 -30.59 6.78 -18.79
N GLY A 345 -30.19 5.92 -19.72
CA GLY A 345 -29.75 4.57 -19.39
C GLY A 345 -28.48 4.52 -18.53
N LEU A 346 -27.50 5.39 -18.81
CA LEU A 346 -26.23 5.43 -18.05
C LEU A 346 -26.46 5.91 -16.61
N LEU A 347 -27.22 7.01 -16.40
CA LEU A 347 -27.53 7.52 -15.07
C LEU A 347 -28.33 6.51 -14.24
N THR A 348 -29.30 5.82 -14.86
CA THR A 348 -30.02 4.72 -14.21
C THR A 348 -29.06 3.59 -13.80
N ALA A 349 -28.21 3.13 -14.73
CA ALA A 349 -27.24 2.07 -14.42
C ALA A 349 -26.22 2.49 -13.33
N MET A 350 -25.76 3.74 -13.33
CA MET A 350 -24.91 4.30 -12.25
C MET A 350 -25.63 4.27 -10.90
N THR A 351 -26.89 4.71 -10.86
CA THR A 351 -27.74 4.67 -9.66
C THR A 351 -27.88 3.25 -9.12
N MET A 352 -28.15 2.27 -10.02
CA MET A 352 -28.24 0.85 -9.67
C MET A 352 -26.92 0.25 -9.17
N CYS A 353 -25.78 0.91 -9.39
CA CYS A 353 -24.47 0.60 -8.80
C CYS A 353 -24.21 1.35 -7.50
N GLY A 354 -25.15 2.12 -6.96
CA GLY A 354 -24.95 2.95 -5.78
C GLY A 354 -24.06 4.17 -6.03
N LEU A 355 -24.00 4.69 -7.28
CA LEU A 355 -23.26 5.88 -7.65
C LEU A 355 -24.19 7.10 -7.70
N MET A 356 -23.63 8.28 -7.41
CA MET A 356 -24.31 9.56 -7.57
C MET A 356 -24.62 9.83 -9.04
N ALA A 357 -25.78 10.44 -9.32
CA ALA A 357 -26.19 10.82 -10.65
C ALA A 357 -25.89 12.29 -10.94
N VAL A 358 -25.52 12.60 -12.19
CA VAL A 358 -25.24 13.97 -12.62
C VAL A 358 -26.53 14.66 -13.06
N SER A 359 -27.36 14.98 -12.07
CA SER A 359 -28.67 15.62 -12.24
C SER A 359 -28.91 16.61 -11.11
N TYR A 360 -29.63 17.69 -11.34
CA TYR A 360 -29.92 18.66 -10.28
C TYR A 360 -31.14 18.30 -9.42
N THR A 361 -31.85 17.23 -9.72
CA THR A 361 -33.01 16.78 -8.97
C THR A 361 -33.28 15.29 -9.16
N HIS A 362 -33.95 14.70 -8.21
CA HIS A 362 -34.37 13.35 -7.98
C HIS A 362 -34.51 12.46 -9.23
N LEU A 363 -33.75 11.37 -9.25
CA LEU A 363 -34.02 10.20 -10.09
C LEU A 363 -35.07 9.39 -9.34
N ARG A 364 -36.31 9.42 -9.81
CA ARG A 364 -37.30 8.42 -9.45
C ARG A 364 -37.21 7.31 -10.49
N ALA A 365 -36.69 6.18 -10.09
CA ALA A 365 -36.57 5.00 -10.94
C ALA A 365 -37.64 3.98 -10.58
#